data_0ff291480644281d6735e5c030747566
#
_entry.id   0ff291480644281d6735e5c030747566
#
_cell.length_a   1.000
_cell.length_b   1.000
_cell.length_c   1.000
_cell.angle_alpha   90.00
_cell.angle_beta   90.00
_cell.angle_gamma   90.00
#
_symmetry.space_group_name_H-M   'P 1'
#
loop_
_entity.id
_entity.type
_entity.pdbx_description
1 polymer ?
#
loop_
_entity_poly.entity_id
_entity_poly.type
_entity_poly.pdbx_seq_one_letter_code
_entity_poly.pdbx_strand_id
1 'polypeptide(L)'
;MSEFQAYLQLGFDHITDSRGYDHILFIIALCTIYTLVDWKKVIVLVTAFTIGHSITLALATMGIVKVNPDIIELLIPVTILITAFLNFFHKNKKGSSYMKERVYSIRYPLALFFGLIHGLGFSNYLRTLLGKEADIIYPLFGFNIGLEMGQLIIVFIVLSIAFFVIEILKVQKISWIHILSGIIVGMALSLIINNKLIINGF
;
A
#
# COMPACT_ATOMS: atom_id res chain seq x y z
N MET A 1 -10.18 -21.04 17.57
CA MET A 1 -9.87 -20.38 16.30
C MET A 1 -8.95 -21.33 15.54
N SER A 2 -9.21 -21.62 14.28
CA SER A 2 -8.29 -22.44 13.49
C SER A 2 -7.01 -21.64 13.21
N GLU A 3 -5.90 -22.32 12.95
CA GLU A 3 -4.62 -21.69 12.60
C GLU A 3 -4.79 -20.74 11.40
N PHE A 4 -5.49 -21.18 10.34
CA PHE A 4 -5.82 -20.36 9.19
C PHE A 4 -6.55 -19.07 9.57
N GLN A 5 -7.53 -19.13 10.47
CA GLN A 5 -8.27 -17.95 10.93
C GLN A 5 -7.35 -16.98 11.69
N ALA A 6 -6.38 -17.48 12.45
CA ALA A 6 -5.42 -16.65 13.17
C ALA A 6 -4.54 -15.86 12.20
N TYR A 7 -4.00 -16.51 11.14
CA TYR A 7 -3.20 -15.82 10.13
C TYR A 7 -4.01 -14.90 9.23
N LEU A 8 -5.27 -15.26 8.92
CA LEU A 8 -6.18 -14.37 8.21
C LEU A 8 -6.43 -13.09 9.02
N GLN A 9 -6.74 -13.24 10.31
CA GLN A 9 -6.92 -12.09 11.20
C GLN A 9 -5.64 -11.26 11.28
N LEU A 10 -4.48 -11.89 11.41
CA LEU A 10 -3.19 -11.22 11.46
C LEU A 10 -2.93 -10.37 10.21
N GLY A 11 -3.23 -10.89 9.01
CA GLY A 11 -3.09 -10.15 7.75
C GLY A 11 -4.06 -8.97 7.66
N PHE A 12 -5.29 -9.17 8.11
CA PHE A 12 -6.29 -8.10 8.18
C PHE A 12 -5.87 -7.00 9.14
N ASP A 13 -5.45 -7.37 10.36
CA ASP A 13 -5.01 -6.41 11.37
C ASP A 13 -3.75 -5.67 10.93
N HIS A 14 -2.81 -6.35 10.26
CA HIS A 14 -1.60 -5.73 9.74
C HIS A 14 -1.87 -4.57 8.79
N ILE A 15 -2.80 -4.74 7.85
CA ILE A 15 -3.09 -3.70 6.85
C ILE A 15 -3.99 -2.59 7.39
N THR A 16 -4.77 -2.87 8.44
CA THR A 16 -5.70 -1.92 9.04
C THR A 16 -5.16 -1.29 10.33
N ASP A 17 -3.94 -1.64 10.76
CA ASP A 17 -3.34 -1.11 11.98
C ASP A 17 -3.14 0.41 11.88
N SER A 18 -3.84 1.11 12.76
CA SER A 18 -3.72 2.57 12.87
C SER A 18 -2.41 3.05 13.51
N ARG A 19 -1.64 2.18 14.14
CA ARG A 19 -0.32 2.50 14.71
C ARG A 19 0.78 2.41 13.66
N GLY A 20 0.64 1.48 12.68
CA GLY A 20 1.46 1.36 11.50
C GLY A 20 0.71 1.84 10.26
N TYR A 21 0.27 3.10 10.26
CA TYR A 21 -0.62 3.68 9.25
C TYR A 21 0.01 3.90 7.86
N ASP A 22 1.24 3.50 7.66
CA ASP A 22 1.98 3.57 6.40
C ASP A 22 1.26 2.84 5.25
N HIS A 23 0.76 1.62 5.50
CA HIS A 23 -0.03 0.87 4.51
C HIS A 23 -1.34 1.56 4.17
N ILE A 24 -2.03 2.10 5.17
CA ILE A 24 -3.27 2.87 4.97
C ILE A 24 -2.98 4.10 4.11
N LEU A 25 -1.92 4.86 4.44
CA LEU A 25 -1.50 6.02 3.65
C LEU A 25 -1.14 5.65 2.22
N PHE A 26 -0.44 4.52 2.03
CA PHE A 26 -0.10 4.04 0.70
C PHE A 26 -1.33 3.73 -0.14
N ILE A 27 -2.33 3.02 0.42
CA ILE A 27 -3.58 2.70 -0.26
C ILE A 27 -4.36 3.99 -0.58
N ILE A 28 -4.42 4.95 0.34
CA ILE A 28 -5.06 6.24 0.10
C ILE A 28 -4.33 6.97 -1.05
N ALA A 29 -2.99 6.99 -1.05
CA ALA A 29 -2.21 7.59 -2.14
C ALA A 29 -2.49 6.95 -3.50
N LEU A 30 -2.59 5.61 -3.55
CA LEU A 30 -2.95 4.87 -4.76
C LEU A 30 -4.36 5.22 -5.25
N CYS A 31 -5.33 5.34 -4.33
CA CYS A 31 -6.74 5.58 -4.64
C CYS A 31 -7.04 7.03 -5.04
N THR A 32 -6.21 7.99 -4.63
CA THR A 32 -6.48 9.45 -4.69
C THR A 32 -6.95 9.95 -6.06
N ILE A 33 -6.42 9.40 -7.16
CA ILE A 33 -6.76 9.84 -8.53
C ILE A 33 -7.98 9.12 -9.12
N TYR A 34 -8.47 8.09 -8.45
CA TYR A 34 -9.57 7.25 -8.92
C TYR A 34 -10.91 7.68 -8.32
N THR A 35 -11.98 7.24 -8.96
CA THR A 35 -13.36 7.41 -8.50
C THR A 35 -14.06 6.05 -8.47
N LEU A 36 -15.29 5.96 -7.95
CA LEU A 36 -16.06 4.72 -7.93
C LEU A 36 -16.16 4.05 -9.30
N VAL A 37 -16.18 4.81 -10.40
CA VAL A 37 -16.24 4.25 -11.77
C VAL A 37 -14.97 3.45 -12.11
N ASP A 38 -13.86 3.79 -11.48
CA ASP A 38 -12.55 3.16 -11.73
C ASP A 38 -12.27 1.97 -10.79
N TRP A 39 -13.25 1.49 -10.01
CA TRP A 39 -13.06 0.47 -8.97
C TRP A 39 -12.30 -0.78 -9.44
N LYS A 40 -12.55 -1.27 -10.67
CA LYS A 40 -11.84 -2.43 -11.23
C LYS A 40 -10.35 -2.19 -11.39
N LYS A 41 -9.95 -0.96 -11.78
CA LYS A 41 -8.54 -0.58 -11.91
C LYS A 41 -7.86 -0.55 -10.54
N VAL A 42 -8.58 -0.05 -9.53
CA VAL A 42 -8.07 0.01 -8.16
C VAL A 42 -7.89 -1.38 -7.57
N ILE A 43 -8.84 -2.29 -7.79
CA ILE A 43 -8.68 -3.69 -7.35
C ILE A 43 -7.41 -4.30 -7.97
N VAL A 44 -7.22 -4.22 -9.28
CA VAL A 44 -6.02 -4.75 -9.95
C VAL A 44 -4.75 -4.10 -9.38
N LEU A 45 -4.80 -2.82 -9.03
CA LEU A 45 -3.67 -2.09 -8.48
C LEU A 45 -3.28 -2.59 -7.08
N VAL A 46 -4.28 -2.77 -6.19
CA VAL A 46 -4.00 -3.28 -4.84
C VAL A 46 -3.63 -4.76 -4.86
N THR A 47 -4.23 -5.57 -5.73
CA THR A 47 -3.82 -6.97 -5.92
C THR A 47 -2.37 -7.06 -6.45
N ALA A 48 -1.95 -6.17 -7.36
CA ALA A 48 -0.55 -6.12 -7.81
C ALA A 48 0.40 -5.81 -6.64
N PHE A 49 0.03 -4.90 -5.76
CA PHE A 49 0.77 -4.64 -4.53
C PHE A 49 0.82 -5.88 -3.63
N THR A 50 -0.32 -6.54 -3.39
CA THR A 50 -0.39 -7.76 -2.57
C THR A 50 0.50 -8.87 -3.13
N ILE A 51 0.53 -9.06 -4.44
CA ILE A 51 1.41 -10.05 -5.08
C ILE A 51 2.89 -9.73 -4.78
N GLY A 52 3.32 -8.49 -4.97
CA GLY A 52 4.68 -8.06 -4.64
C GLY A 52 5.01 -8.28 -3.16
N HIS A 53 4.11 -7.84 -2.27
CA HIS A 53 4.22 -8.02 -0.82
C HIS A 53 4.36 -9.51 -0.44
N SER A 54 3.50 -10.36 -0.97
CA SER A 54 3.49 -11.79 -0.69
C SER A 54 4.79 -12.48 -1.12
N ILE A 55 5.33 -12.13 -2.30
CA ILE A 55 6.57 -12.70 -2.82
C ILE A 55 7.74 -12.43 -1.86
N THR A 56 7.94 -11.18 -1.49
CA THR A 56 9.08 -10.82 -0.63
C THR A 56 8.86 -11.25 0.82
N LEU A 57 7.64 -11.21 1.31
CA LEU A 57 7.30 -11.74 2.63
C LEU A 57 7.64 -13.24 2.71
N ALA A 58 7.26 -14.03 1.69
CA ALA A 58 7.61 -15.44 1.61
C ALA A 58 9.12 -15.65 1.58
N LEU A 59 9.84 -15.01 0.65
CA LEU A 59 11.28 -15.15 0.48
C LEU A 59 12.06 -14.75 1.73
N ALA A 60 11.66 -13.69 2.40
CA ALA A 60 12.33 -13.22 3.62
C ALA A 60 11.98 -14.09 4.83
N THR A 61 10.74 -14.57 4.96
CA THR A 61 10.35 -15.53 6.00
C THR A 61 11.11 -16.85 5.87
N MET A 62 11.32 -17.33 4.65
CA MET A 62 12.17 -18.52 4.35
C MET A 62 13.66 -18.27 4.60
N GLY A 63 14.08 -17.02 4.85
CA GLY A 63 15.47 -16.65 5.06
C GLY A 63 16.31 -16.60 3.78
N ILE A 64 15.67 -16.68 2.60
CA ILE A 64 16.33 -16.57 1.28
C ILE A 64 16.80 -15.15 1.05
N VAL A 65 15.99 -14.17 1.43
CA VAL A 65 16.30 -12.73 1.35
C VAL A 65 16.51 -12.20 2.76
N LYS A 66 17.64 -11.55 2.99
CA LYS A 66 17.97 -10.89 4.25
C LYS A 66 18.22 -9.41 3.97
N VAL A 67 17.49 -8.55 4.62
CA VAL A 67 17.60 -7.09 4.50
C VAL A 67 17.72 -6.48 5.88
N ASN A 68 18.35 -5.32 5.95
CA ASN A 68 18.35 -4.51 7.17
C ASN A 68 16.95 -3.91 7.38
N PRO A 69 16.27 -4.21 8.51
CA PRO A 69 14.94 -3.68 8.79
C PRO A 69 14.88 -2.15 8.76
N ASP A 70 15.91 -1.47 9.29
CA ASP A 70 15.93 -0.01 9.36
C ASP A 70 15.89 0.63 7.96
N ILE A 71 16.56 0.00 6.98
CA ILE A 71 16.49 0.44 5.58
C ILE A 71 15.08 0.29 5.02
N ILE A 72 14.43 -0.83 5.32
CA ILE A 72 13.05 -1.06 4.84
C ILE A 72 12.07 -0.08 5.50
N GLU A 73 12.20 0.15 6.81
CA GLU A 73 11.39 1.14 7.53
C GLU A 73 11.55 2.56 6.96
N LEU A 74 12.70 2.89 6.35
CA LEU A 74 12.90 4.14 5.62
C LEU A 74 12.32 4.10 4.20
N LEU A 75 12.48 2.98 3.48
CA LEU A 75 12.01 2.86 2.10
C LEU A 75 10.48 2.86 1.99
N ILE A 76 9.76 2.33 2.98
CA ILE A 76 8.30 2.32 3.01
C ILE A 76 7.73 3.75 2.86
N PRO A 77 8.02 4.72 3.73
CA PRO A 77 7.49 6.07 3.57
C PRO A 77 8.02 6.80 2.33
N VAL A 78 9.20 6.44 1.81
CA VAL A 78 9.69 6.95 0.53
C VAL A 78 8.80 6.50 -0.62
N THR A 79 8.31 5.25 -0.64
CA THR A 79 7.37 4.78 -1.67
C THR A 79 6.01 5.49 -1.59
N ILE A 80 5.54 5.79 -0.38
CA ILE A 80 4.33 6.59 -0.14
C ILE A 80 4.52 8.00 -0.70
N LEU A 81 5.65 8.64 -0.37
CA LEU A 81 6.00 9.96 -0.87
C LEU A 81 6.01 10.02 -2.39
N ILE A 82 6.69 9.07 -3.04
CA ILE A 82 6.74 8.98 -4.52
C ILE A 82 5.33 8.82 -5.09
N THR A 83 4.51 7.93 -4.53
CA THR A 83 3.13 7.68 -4.99
C THR A 83 2.29 8.95 -4.92
N ALA A 84 2.32 9.63 -3.77
CA ALA A 84 1.56 10.87 -3.56
C ALA A 84 2.09 12.01 -4.44
N PHE A 85 3.41 12.12 -4.63
CA PHE A 85 4.02 13.12 -5.49
C PHE A 85 3.62 12.94 -6.97
N LEU A 86 3.58 11.70 -7.46
CA LEU A 86 3.13 11.40 -8.82
C LEU A 86 1.67 11.79 -9.07
N ASN A 87 0.85 11.91 -8.04
CA ASN A 87 -0.53 12.35 -8.18
C ASN A 87 -0.65 13.82 -8.61
N PHE A 88 0.29 14.69 -8.24
CA PHE A 88 0.29 16.11 -8.68
C PHE A 88 0.42 16.26 -10.20
N PHE A 89 1.03 15.30 -10.87
CA PHE A 89 1.17 15.29 -12.32
C PHE A 89 -0.03 14.68 -13.04
N HIS A 90 -1.06 14.27 -12.28
CA HIS A 90 -2.28 13.75 -12.88
C HIS A 90 -3.06 14.86 -13.57
N LYS A 91 -3.02 14.89 -14.89
CA LYS A 91 -3.76 15.87 -15.72
C LYS A 91 -5.14 15.35 -16.08
N ASN A 92 -6.17 16.10 -15.74
CA ASN A 92 -7.54 15.83 -16.16
C ASN A 92 -7.72 16.26 -17.63
N LYS A 93 -7.03 15.59 -18.57
CA LYS A 93 -7.18 15.90 -19.99
C LYS A 93 -8.48 15.29 -20.52
N LYS A 94 -9.48 16.14 -20.77
CA LYS A 94 -10.55 15.84 -21.72
C LYS A 94 -9.87 15.73 -23.09
N GLY A 95 -9.71 14.53 -23.67
CA GLY A 95 -9.43 14.40 -25.08
C GLY A 95 -8.25 13.59 -25.59
N SER A 96 -7.49 12.83 -24.78
CA SER A 96 -6.54 11.88 -25.36
C SER A 96 -6.56 10.55 -24.61
N SER A 97 -7.23 9.56 -25.20
CA SER A 97 -7.32 8.19 -24.70
C SER A 97 -5.94 7.55 -24.47
N TYR A 98 -5.01 7.78 -25.39
CA TYR A 98 -3.66 7.20 -25.39
C TYR A 98 -2.78 7.61 -24.19
N MET A 99 -2.80 8.88 -23.79
CA MET A 99 -2.00 9.33 -22.64
C MET A 99 -2.62 8.90 -21.30
N LYS A 100 -3.93 8.74 -21.26
CA LYS A 100 -4.65 8.26 -20.08
C LYS A 100 -4.30 6.80 -19.80
N GLU A 101 -4.28 5.94 -20.80
CA GLU A 101 -3.88 4.53 -20.68
C GLU A 101 -2.43 4.37 -20.22
N ARG A 102 -1.50 5.17 -20.74
CA ARG A 102 -0.08 5.08 -20.40
C ARG A 102 0.22 5.47 -18.94
N VAL A 103 -0.47 6.47 -18.40
CA VAL A 103 -0.31 6.88 -17.00
C VAL A 103 -0.86 5.79 -16.05
N TYR A 104 -1.95 5.14 -16.41
CA TYR A 104 -2.47 4.02 -15.62
C TYR A 104 -1.56 2.79 -15.74
N SER A 105 -1.04 2.51 -16.91
CA SER A 105 -0.17 1.36 -17.20
C SER A 105 1.09 1.32 -16.31
N ILE A 106 1.73 2.46 -16.04
CA ILE A 106 2.96 2.49 -15.21
C ILE A 106 2.68 2.28 -13.72
N ARG A 107 1.45 2.53 -13.26
CA ARG A 107 1.10 2.42 -11.83
C ARG A 107 1.03 0.98 -11.35
N TYR A 108 0.66 0.03 -12.21
CA TYR A 108 0.61 -1.39 -11.85
C TYR A 108 2.00 -1.96 -11.51
N PRO A 109 3.02 -1.82 -12.38
CA PRO A 109 4.37 -2.26 -12.04
C PRO A 109 4.97 -1.49 -10.86
N LEU A 110 4.64 -0.20 -10.68
CA LEU A 110 5.06 0.55 -9.48
C LEU A 110 4.41 0.00 -8.22
N ALA A 111 3.11 -0.30 -8.23
CA ALA A 111 2.43 -0.88 -7.08
C ALA A 111 3.01 -2.24 -6.71
N LEU A 112 3.29 -3.09 -7.70
CA LEU A 112 3.96 -4.38 -7.49
C LEU A 112 5.35 -4.18 -6.88
N PHE A 113 6.16 -3.29 -7.44
CA PHE A 113 7.51 -3.00 -6.94
C PHE A 113 7.48 -2.44 -5.51
N PHE A 114 6.54 -1.56 -5.20
CA PHE A 114 6.39 -1.04 -3.84
C PHE A 114 5.87 -2.13 -2.89
N GLY A 115 5.02 -3.04 -3.37
CA GLY A 115 4.63 -4.23 -2.64
C GLY A 115 5.84 -5.07 -2.24
N LEU A 116 6.80 -5.29 -3.16
CA LEU A 116 8.05 -6.00 -2.85
C LEU A 116 8.81 -5.36 -1.67
N ILE A 117 8.84 -4.03 -1.58
CA ILE A 117 9.49 -3.33 -0.46
C ILE A 117 8.71 -3.53 0.84
N HIS A 118 7.40 -3.32 0.81
CA HIS A 118 6.54 -3.41 1.99
C HIS A 118 6.51 -4.81 2.60
N GLY A 119 6.53 -5.88 1.77
CA GLY A 119 6.55 -7.26 2.25
C GLY A 119 7.80 -7.62 3.05
N LEU A 120 8.91 -6.93 2.83
CA LEU A 120 10.13 -7.13 3.62
C LEU A 120 10.00 -6.57 5.05
N GLY A 121 9.17 -5.54 5.26
CA GLY A 121 9.01 -4.89 6.56
C GLY A 121 8.41 -5.80 7.63
N PHE A 122 7.47 -6.66 7.25
CA PHE A 122 6.78 -7.56 8.19
C PHE A 122 7.44 -8.93 8.36
N SER A 123 8.42 -9.24 7.53
CA SER A 123 9.01 -10.58 7.42
C SER A 123 9.64 -11.09 8.71
N ASN A 124 10.34 -10.24 9.46
CA ASN A 124 10.98 -10.61 10.73
C ASN A 124 9.95 -10.98 11.80
N TYR A 125 8.86 -10.24 11.88
CA TYR A 125 7.77 -10.53 12.81
C TYR A 125 7.11 -11.87 12.48
N LEU A 126 6.76 -12.09 11.21
CA LEU A 126 6.12 -13.32 10.77
C LEU A 126 7.05 -14.53 10.97
N ARG A 127 8.35 -14.39 10.68
CA ARG A 127 9.35 -15.43 10.91
C ARG A 127 9.45 -15.81 12.40
N THR A 128 9.38 -14.83 13.29
CA THR A 128 9.41 -15.08 14.74
C THR A 128 8.16 -15.82 15.19
N LEU A 129 7.00 -15.49 14.61
CA LEU A 129 5.72 -16.11 14.92
C LEU A 129 5.65 -17.57 14.45
N LEU A 130 6.13 -17.84 13.23
CA LEU A 130 6.16 -19.19 12.64
C LEU A 130 7.21 -20.09 13.30
N GLY A 131 8.25 -19.52 13.89
CA GLY A 131 9.30 -20.28 14.55
C GLY A 131 10.05 -21.22 13.59
N LYS A 132 10.07 -22.53 13.94
CA LYS A 132 10.70 -23.59 13.14
C LYS A 132 9.69 -24.44 12.37
N GLU A 133 8.49 -23.96 12.17
CA GLU A 133 7.48 -24.71 11.43
C GLU A 133 7.94 -25.02 10.00
N ALA A 134 7.69 -26.26 9.58
CA ALA A 134 8.12 -26.72 8.26
C ALA A 134 7.20 -26.21 7.13
N ASP A 135 5.94 -25.93 7.44
CA ASP A 135 4.95 -25.45 6.45
C ASP A 135 4.63 -23.97 6.66
N ILE A 136 5.12 -23.13 5.78
CA ILE A 136 4.86 -21.69 5.76
C ILE A 136 3.79 -21.29 4.73
N ILE A 137 3.40 -22.19 3.82
CA ILE A 137 2.51 -21.87 2.70
C ILE A 137 1.12 -21.56 3.23
N TYR A 138 0.62 -22.42 4.12
CA TYR A 138 -0.72 -22.30 4.66
C TYR A 138 -0.93 -21.04 5.52
N PRO A 139 -0.01 -20.69 6.45
CA PRO A 139 -0.01 -19.41 7.16
C PRO A 139 0.06 -18.20 6.24
N LEU A 140 0.97 -18.20 5.27
CA LEU A 140 1.12 -17.10 4.31
C LEU A 140 -0.11 -16.90 3.45
N PHE A 141 -0.76 -17.99 3.04
CA PHE A 141 -2.00 -17.91 2.26
C PHE A 141 -3.13 -17.26 3.07
N GLY A 142 -3.33 -17.68 4.32
CA GLY A 142 -4.29 -17.06 5.23
C GLY A 142 -4.01 -15.58 5.45
N PHE A 143 -2.75 -15.24 5.74
CA PHE A 143 -2.30 -13.86 5.92
C PHE A 143 -2.59 -13.00 4.69
N ASN A 144 -2.25 -13.45 3.50
CA ASN A 144 -2.44 -12.68 2.26
C ASN A 144 -3.91 -12.45 1.93
N ILE A 145 -4.79 -13.43 2.20
CA ILE A 145 -6.25 -13.23 2.06
C ILE A 145 -6.74 -12.16 3.04
N GLY A 146 -6.32 -12.23 4.30
CA GLY A 146 -6.69 -11.23 5.29
C GLY A 146 -6.22 -9.83 4.92
N LEU A 147 -4.98 -9.72 4.44
CA LEU A 147 -4.39 -8.48 3.96
C LEU A 147 -5.22 -7.90 2.79
N GLU A 148 -5.55 -8.70 1.78
CA GLU A 148 -6.34 -8.25 0.63
C GLU A 148 -7.77 -7.84 1.04
N MET A 149 -8.41 -8.55 1.95
CA MET A 149 -9.71 -8.16 2.51
C MET A 149 -9.66 -6.80 3.19
N GLY A 150 -8.65 -6.54 4.03
CA GLY A 150 -8.48 -5.24 4.68
C GLY A 150 -8.22 -4.12 3.68
N GLN A 151 -7.40 -4.36 2.65
CA GLN A 151 -7.17 -3.40 1.57
C GLN A 151 -8.46 -3.04 0.84
N LEU A 152 -9.29 -4.02 0.49
CA LEU A 152 -10.55 -3.77 -0.21
C LEU A 152 -11.52 -2.93 0.62
N ILE A 153 -11.53 -3.12 1.94
CA ILE A 153 -12.33 -2.27 2.84
C ILE A 153 -11.81 -0.82 2.82
N ILE A 154 -10.50 -0.62 2.94
CA ILE A 154 -9.90 0.72 2.86
C ILE A 154 -10.21 1.38 1.51
N VAL A 155 -10.03 0.64 0.41
CA VAL A 155 -10.37 1.10 -0.96
C VAL A 155 -11.83 1.53 -1.04
N PHE A 156 -12.75 0.71 -0.53
CA PHE A 156 -14.18 1.03 -0.54
C PHE A 156 -14.47 2.33 0.23
N ILE A 157 -13.89 2.50 1.41
CA ILE A 157 -14.04 3.72 2.22
C ILE A 157 -13.51 4.93 1.46
N VAL A 158 -12.29 4.86 0.92
CA VAL A 158 -11.65 5.98 0.23
C VAL A 158 -12.42 6.38 -1.04
N LEU A 159 -12.84 5.40 -1.86
CA LEU A 159 -13.62 5.70 -3.05
C LEU A 159 -15.02 6.24 -2.73
N SER A 160 -15.64 5.79 -1.62
CA SER A 160 -16.92 6.33 -1.15
C SER A 160 -16.79 7.79 -0.69
N ILE A 161 -15.72 8.12 0.05
CA ILE A 161 -15.41 9.49 0.44
C ILE A 161 -15.14 10.35 -0.81
N ALA A 162 -14.35 9.86 -1.76
CA ALA A 162 -14.07 10.55 -3.01
C ALA A 162 -15.36 10.83 -3.79
N PHE A 163 -16.27 9.85 -3.87
CA PHE A 163 -17.58 10.02 -4.50
C PHE A 163 -18.40 11.11 -3.79
N PHE A 164 -18.47 11.06 -2.47
CA PHE A 164 -19.22 12.06 -1.69
C PHE A 164 -18.67 13.47 -1.92
N VAL A 165 -17.36 13.65 -1.85
CA VAL A 165 -16.70 14.96 -2.00
C VAL A 165 -16.82 15.49 -3.43
N ILE A 166 -16.60 14.65 -4.44
CA ILE A 166 -16.54 15.09 -5.83
C ILE A 166 -17.97 15.21 -6.43
N GLU A 167 -18.83 14.20 -6.20
CA GLU A 167 -20.13 14.14 -6.87
C GLU A 167 -21.25 14.80 -6.08
N ILE A 168 -21.22 14.76 -4.74
CA ILE A 168 -22.26 15.35 -3.89
C ILE A 168 -21.88 16.78 -3.51
N LEU A 169 -20.68 17.00 -2.95
CA LEU A 169 -20.23 18.34 -2.58
C LEU A 169 -19.72 19.17 -3.77
N LYS A 170 -19.64 18.57 -4.97
CA LYS A 170 -19.21 19.22 -6.22
C LYS A 170 -17.81 19.84 -6.16
N VAL A 171 -16.93 19.29 -5.31
CA VAL A 171 -15.54 19.71 -5.26
C VAL A 171 -14.85 19.28 -6.56
N GLN A 172 -14.03 20.15 -7.14
CA GLN A 172 -13.28 19.80 -8.34
C GLN A 172 -12.32 18.63 -8.07
N LYS A 173 -12.37 17.60 -8.93
CA LYS A 173 -11.52 16.41 -8.79
C LYS A 173 -10.04 16.76 -8.64
N ILE A 174 -9.56 17.77 -9.34
CA ILE A 174 -8.15 18.19 -9.27
C ILE A 174 -7.80 18.76 -7.88
N SER A 175 -8.70 19.53 -7.28
CA SER A 175 -8.54 20.06 -5.91
C SER A 175 -8.51 18.93 -4.88
N TRP A 176 -9.41 17.95 -5.01
CA TRP A 176 -9.38 16.73 -4.21
C TRP A 176 -8.02 16.03 -4.27
N ILE A 177 -7.52 15.79 -5.50
CA ILE A 177 -6.22 15.13 -5.72
C ILE A 177 -5.09 15.92 -5.06
N HIS A 178 -5.03 17.23 -5.25
CA HIS A 178 -3.94 18.04 -4.73
C HIS A 178 -3.97 18.15 -3.20
N ILE A 179 -5.15 18.36 -2.61
CA ILE A 179 -5.28 18.47 -1.15
C ILE A 179 -4.90 17.15 -0.49
N LEU A 180 -5.49 16.04 -0.94
CA LEU A 180 -5.22 14.74 -0.34
C LEU A 180 -3.77 14.30 -0.54
N SER A 181 -3.21 14.49 -1.75
CA SER A 181 -1.80 14.20 -2.01
C SER A 181 -0.87 15.07 -1.17
N GLY A 182 -1.21 16.35 -0.97
CA GLY A 182 -0.43 17.24 -0.10
C GLY A 182 -0.39 16.78 1.36
N ILE A 183 -1.54 16.34 1.89
CA ILE A 183 -1.62 15.76 3.24
C ILE A 183 -0.74 14.52 3.34
N ILE A 184 -0.84 13.61 2.36
CA ILE A 184 -0.06 12.36 2.35
C ILE A 184 1.44 12.65 2.24
N VAL A 185 1.85 13.60 1.40
CA VAL A 185 3.26 14.06 1.30
C VAL A 185 3.76 14.55 2.65
N GLY A 186 2.99 15.40 3.34
CA GLY A 186 3.36 15.89 4.68
C GLY A 186 3.53 14.76 5.70
N MET A 187 2.61 13.79 5.71
CA MET A 187 2.68 12.63 6.60
C MET A 187 3.85 11.71 6.25
N ALA A 188 4.10 11.44 4.97
CA ALA A 188 5.23 10.62 4.52
C ALA A 188 6.57 11.28 4.87
N LEU A 189 6.70 12.59 4.69
CA LEU A 189 7.88 13.35 5.11
C LEU A 189 8.09 13.28 6.63
N SER A 190 7.01 13.37 7.42
CA SER A 190 7.09 13.19 8.87
C SER A 190 7.62 11.80 9.25
N LEU A 191 7.15 10.73 8.58
CA LEU A 191 7.65 9.37 8.78
C LEU A 191 9.14 9.25 8.43
N ILE A 192 9.58 9.86 7.34
CA ILE A 192 10.99 9.86 6.91
C ILE A 192 11.86 10.60 7.94
N ILE A 193 11.49 11.80 8.34
CA ILE A 193 12.27 12.63 9.27
C ILE A 193 12.40 11.95 10.64
N ASN A 194 11.34 11.28 11.10
CA ASN A 194 11.32 10.57 12.38
C ASN A 194 11.90 9.14 12.29
N ASN A 195 12.43 8.73 11.14
CA ASN A 195 13.06 7.43 10.99
C ASN A 195 14.41 7.36 11.73
N LYS A 196 14.68 6.23 12.39
CA LYS A 196 15.87 6.01 13.21
C LYS A 196 17.19 6.23 12.45
N LEU A 197 17.24 5.81 11.18
CA LEU A 197 18.44 6.01 10.33
C LEU A 197 18.72 7.49 10.06
N ILE A 198 17.67 8.30 9.93
CA ILE A 198 17.84 9.74 9.70
C ILE A 198 18.23 10.44 11.00
N ILE A 199 17.63 10.05 12.14
CA ILE A 199 17.90 10.68 13.45
C ILE A 199 19.30 10.36 13.94
N ASN A 200 19.77 9.10 13.78
CA ASN A 200 21.05 8.64 14.34
C ASN A 200 22.23 8.82 13.38
N GLY A 201 21.99 9.26 12.16
CA GLY A 201 22.97 9.26 11.08
C GLY A 201 23.22 7.85 10.52
N PHE A 202 23.64 7.77 9.25
CA PHE A 202 24.03 6.49 8.64
C PHE A 202 25.25 5.89 9.29
#